data_6e6b92b628babc9dfaefa83a405cc97b
#
_entry.id   6e6b92b628babc9dfaefa83a405cc97b
#
_cell.length_a   1.000
_cell.length_b   1.000
_cell.length_c   1.000
_cell.angle_alpha   90.00
_cell.angle_beta   90.00
_cell.angle_gamma   90.00
#
_symmetry.space_group_name_H-M   'P 1'
#
loop_
_entity.id
_entity.type
_entity.pdbx_description
1 polymer ?
#
loop_
_entity_poly.entity_id
_entity_poly.type
_entity_poly.pdbx_seq_one_letter_code
_entity_poly.pdbx_strand_id
1 'polypeptide(L)'
;MRLAVRSTVSAVMLGVACLVGTALVLALVLALAAGGAWSLLAGIVMAGLLAAFGVALFVRRQRRRRRVGEGVPNTTEEQPLFWVEVYRVAEGLELRPPDELFLFADATVSVSEDRTWLGLRPGVRRLHLGLPLLAGLTQRELRAVIAHEFWRCWGPFSLARVIYRGQEIIGRVADRVGEDSRTGRIIGRICRLYLAVSYPVTREFEFEADRLSADFAGNNATAAALAELEVLGKAWAGFVDGYAGPAAAAGRRPEDLFAGFTRFLNEPGRRAQLAASADQIGSPEGSAYRSPPLLEDRLAAIASLPEDDIHDKSGPALGAMRDPDRVIRSVEESMFQESGSAPSTWENIGPEVGGAAARKDALQLQRLAHQGGLGPSLSVATLLELLRHGLVDEMVRPVVAHGASHEVELRTAGRLVTGFLATAAIESGTASYRFSWATPRQLVDAQGAVDDLPILVDAALADATTVPALELWLTAHRIGEELELGADAEPDAPVVQSQVNDDGARGDEDPTMLSVPVSGGSSI
;
A
#
# COMPACT_ATOMS: atom_id res chain seq x y z
N MET A 1 -26.66 -16.87 -19.08
CA MET A 1 -26.35 -17.05 -20.52
C MET A 1 -25.51 -15.89 -21.09
N ARG A 2 -25.85 -14.62 -20.85
CA ARG A 2 -25.06 -13.45 -21.35
C ARG A 2 -23.65 -13.37 -20.75
N LEU A 3 -23.48 -13.70 -19.47
CA LEU A 3 -22.19 -13.71 -18.75
C LEU A 3 -21.23 -14.76 -19.32
N ALA A 4 -21.73 -15.99 -19.51
CA ALA A 4 -20.95 -17.08 -20.10
C ALA A 4 -20.47 -16.74 -21.53
N VAL A 5 -21.31 -16.09 -22.34
CA VAL A 5 -20.94 -15.66 -23.70
C VAL A 5 -19.85 -14.59 -23.66
N ARG A 6 -19.97 -13.57 -22.78
CA ARG A 6 -18.95 -12.51 -22.64
C ARG A 6 -17.63 -13.04 -22.11
N SER A 7 -17.66 -13.92 -21.11
CA SER A 7 -16.44 -14.55 -20.58
C SER A 7 -15.74 -15.41 -21.64
N THR A 8 -16.52 -16.16 -22.43
CA THR A 8 -15.98 -16.93 -23.55
C THR A 8 -15.36 -16.02 -24.62
N VAL A 9 -16.02 -14.89 -24.94
CA VAL A 9 -15.48 -13.91 -25.90
C VAL A 9 -14.16 -13.32 -25.40
N SER A 10 -14.06 -12.93 -24.13
CA SER A 10 -12.81 -12.38 -23.57
C SER A 10 -11.68 -13.41 -23.55
N ALA A 11 -11.98 -14.67 -23.22
CA ALA A 11 -10.99 -15.74 -23.25
C ALA A 11 -10.56 -16.10 -24.70
N VAL A 12 -11.51 -16.09 -25.63
CA VAL A 12 -11.23 -16.28 -27.07
C VAL A 12 -10.37 -15.13 -27.59
N MET A 13 -10.67 -13.87 -27.22
CA MET A 13 -9.84 -12.73 -27.62
C MET A 13 -8.41 -12.84 -27.09
N LEU A 14 -8.23 -13.26 -25.84
CA LEU A 14 -6.88 -13.50 -25.29
C LEU A 14 -6.17 -14.62 -26.05
N GLY A 15 -6.88 -15.73 -26.33
CA GLY A 15 -6.36 -16.84 -27.13
C GLY A 15 -6.01 -16.41 -28.57
N VAL A 16 -6.87 -15.62 -29.20
CA VAL A 16 -6.63 -15.04 -30.53
C VAL A 16 -5.44 -14.08 -30.50
N ALA A 17 -5.33 -13.21 -29.50
CA ALA A 17 -4.18 -12.31 -29.36
C ALA A 17 -2.86 -13.09 -29.19
N CYS A 18 -2.86 -14.16 -28.40
CA CYS A 18 -1.71 -15.06 -28.28
C CYS A 18 -1.40 -15.80 -29.61
N LEU A 19 -2.42 -16.30 -30.30
CA LEU A 19 -2.26 -16.96 -31.59
C LEU A 19 -1.77 -16.00 -32.69
N VAL A 20 -2.32 -14.78 -32.73
CA VAL A 20 -1.88 -13.74 -33.67
C VAL A 20 -0.44 -13.32 -33.36
N GLY A 21 -0.10 -13.15 -32.10
CA GLY A 21 1.28 -12.86 -31.68
C GLY A 21 2.23 -13.98 -32.11
N THR A 22 1.85 -15.24 -31.88
CA THR A 22 2.64 -16.41 -32.31
C THR A 22 2.73 -16.52 -33.83
N ALA A 23 1.62 -16.28 -34.55
CA ALA A 23 1.61 -16.29 -35.99
C ALA A 23 2.43 -15.18 -36.64
N LEU A 24 2.43 -13.97 -36.04
CA LEU A 24 3.28 -12.86 -36.46
C LEU A 24 4.77 -13.17 -36.26
N VAL A 25 5.12 -13.77 -35.11
CA VAL A 25 6.50 -14.22 -34.86
C VAL A 25 6.89 -15.31 -35.87
N LEU A 26 6.01 -16.28 -36.13
CA LEU A 26 6.25 -17.34 -37.10
C LEU A 26 6.37 -16.79 -38.53
N ALA A 27 5.51 -15.85 -38.91
CA ALA A 27 5.56 -15.20 -40.23
C ALA A 27 6.84 -14.39 -40.40
N LEU A 28 7.29 -13.67 -39.36
CA LEU A 28 8.55 -12.95 -39.34
C LEU A 28 9.75 -13.90 -39.47
N VAL A 29 9.70 -15.04 -38.75
CA VAL A 29 10.72 -16.10 -38.83
C VAL A 29 10.79 -16.69 -40.22
N LEU A 30 9.64 -17.01 -40.86
CA LEU A 30 9.57 -17.53 -42.22
C LEU A 30 10.03 -16.51 -43.26
N ALA A 31 9.68 -15.24 -43.11
CA ALA A 31 10.12 -14.17 -44.02
C ALA A 31 11.64 -13.97 -43.98
N LEU A 32 12.25 -14.03 -42.77
CA LEU A 32 13.70 -13.98 -42.61
C LEU A 32 14.42 -15.23 -43.11
N ALA A 33 13.79 -16.39 -43.01
CA ALA A 33 14.31 -17.64 -43.56
C ALA A 33 14.33 -17.63 -45.11
N ALA A 34 13.31 -17.05 -45.73
CA ALA A 34 13.25 -16.89 -47.20
C ALA A 34 14.34 -15.95 -47.75
N GLY A 35 14.86 -15.05 -46.93
CA GLY A 35 15.96 -14.14 -47.26
C GLY A 35 17.38 -14.72 -47.13
N GLY A 36 17.54 -15.99 -46.79
CA GLY A 36 18.85 -16.67 -46.71
C GLY A 36 19.67 -16.34 -45.45
N ALA A 37 19.09 -15.70 -44.46
CA ALA A 37 19.78 -15.26 -43.23
C ALA A 37 19.56 -16.25 -42.06
N TRP A 38 20.10 -17.46 -42.17
CA TRP A 38 20.03 -18.48 -41.10
C TRP A 38 20.54 -18.02 -39.74
N SER A 39 21.53 -17.11 -39.73
CA SER A 39 22.06 -16.53 -38.49
C SER A 39 21.04 -15.60 -37.79
N LEU A 40 20.25 -14.84 -38.53
CA LEU A 40 19.18 -13.98 -38.00
C LEU A 40 18.01 -14.83 -37.49
N LEU A 41 17.68 -15.91 -38.17
CA LEU A 41 16.65 -16.88 -37.74
C LEU A 41 17.02 -17.50 -36.39
N ALA A 42 18.27 -18.00 -36.28
CA ALA A 42 18.78 -18.55 -35.03
C ALA A 42 18.77 -17.51 -33.89
N GLY A 43 19.10 -16.24 -34.19
CA GLY A 43 19.06 -15.15 -33.23
C GLY A 43 17.64 -14.84 -32.73
N ILE A 44 16.62 -14.83 -33.62
CA ILE A 44 15.23 -14.57 -33.25
C ILE A 44 14.64 -15.74 -32.45
N VAL A 45 14.91 -16.98 -32.84
CA VAL A 45 14.49 -18.17 -32.07
C VAL A 45 15.14 -18.16 -30.68
N MET A 46 16.43 -17.84 -30.59
CA MET A 46 17.14 -17.71 -29.31
C MET A 46 16.55 -16.57 -28.46
N ALA A 47 16.26 -15.41 -29.05
CA ALA A 47 15.63 -14.31 -28.34
C ALA A 47 14.22 -14.66 -27.84
N GLY A 48 13.44 -15.40 -28.64
CA GLY A 48 12.11 -15.91 -28.24
C GLY A 48 12.20 -16.93 -27.09
N LEU A 49 13.16 -17.84 -27.15
CA LEU A 49 13.43 -18.81 -26.07
C LEU A 49 13.93 -18.11 -24.79
N LEU A 50 14.80 -17.12 -24.90
CA LEU A 50 15.27 -16.32 -23.76
C LEU A 50 14.12 -15.49 -23.15
N ALA A 51 13.25 -14.91 -23.97
CA ALA A 51 12.07 -14.21 -23.49
C ALA A 51 11.10 -15.16 -22.77
N ALA A 52 10.82 -16.35 -23.35
CA ALA A 52 9.98 -17.37 -22.72
C ALA A 52 10.61 -17.89 -21.42
N PHE A 53 11.92 -18.10 -21.41
CA PHE A 53 12.67 -18.48 -20.21
C PHE A 53 12.67 -17.37 -19.16
N GLY A 54 12.83 -16.11 -19.58
CA GLY A 54 12.73 -14.94 -18.70
C GLY A 54 11.34 -14.81 -18.06
N VAL A 55 10.28 -15.00 -18.83
CA VAL A 55 8.89 -15.06 -18.33
C VAL A 55 8.71 -16.24 -17.36
N ALA A 56 9.22 -17.42 -17.71
CA ALA A 56 9.15 -18.59 -16.83
C ALA A 56 9.91 -18.39 -15.52
N LEU A 57 11.11 -17.79 -15.58
CA LEU A 57 11.90 -17.43 -14.39
C LEU A 57 11.21 -16.34 -13.56
N PHE A 58 10.63 -15.33 -14.21
CA PHE A 58 9.87 -14.28 -13.53
C PHE A 58 8.66 -14.84 -12.79
N VAL A 59 7.86 -15.68 -13.47
CA VAL A 59 6.72 -16.39 -12.85
C VAL A 59 7.19 -17.29 -11.69
N ARG A 60 8.32 -18.01 -11.88
CA ARG A 60 8.90 -18.86 -10.84
C ARG A 60 9.43 -18.04 -9.65
N ARG A 61 10.03 -16.87 -9.92
CA ARG A 61 10.54 -15.95 -8.87
C ARG A 61 9.39 -15.28 -8.12
N GLN A 62 8.31 -14.91 -8.80
CA GLN A 62 7.07 -14.42 -8.16
C GLN A 62 6.42 -15.52 -7.30
N ARG A 63 6.38 -16.76 -7.78
CA ARG A 63 5.88 -17.90 -6.98
C ARG A 63 6.74 -18.16 -5.74
N ARG A 64 8.07 -18.01 -5.83
CA ARG A 64 8.96 -18.11 -4.66
C ARG A 64 8.79 -16.92 -3.70
N ARG A 65 8.63 -15.70 -4.21
CA ARG A 65 8.36 -14.51 -3.36
C ARG A 65 7.03 -14.62 -2.63
N ARG A 66 6.01 -15.18 -3.26
CA ARG A 66 4.71 -15.46 -2.59
C ARG A 66 4.82 -16.50 -1.48
N ARG A 67 5.81 -17.41 -1.52
CA ARG A 67 6.02 -18.39 -0.45
C ARG A 67 6.73 -17.82 0.79
N VAL A 68 7.46 -16.74 0.65
CA VAL A 68 8.23 -16.12 1.76
C VAL A 68 7.35 -15.21 2.64
N GLY A 69 6.06 -14.99 2.29
CA GLY A 69 5.12 -14.16 3.03
C GLY A 69 3.81 -14.87 3.37
N GLU A 70 3.83 -16.19 3.58
CA GLU A 70 2.58 -16.97 3.78
C GLU A 70 1.88 -16.71 5.14
N GLY A 71 2.45 -15.87 6.02
CA GLY A 71 1.86 -15.60 7.33
C GLY A 71 1.98 -16.78 8.31
N VAL A 72 1.24 -16.72 9.41
CA VAL A 72 1.20 -17.76 10.43
C VAL A 72 0.12 -18.77 10.08
N PRO A 73 0.45 -20.08 9.96
CA PRO A 73 -0.55 -21.10 9.70
C PRO A 73 -1.54 -21.20 10.86
N ASN A 74 -2.81 -21.37 10.53
CA ASN A 74 -3.89 -21.54 11.46
C ASN A 74 -4.54 -22.92 11.20
N THR A 75 -4.33 -23.86 12.12
CA THR A 75 -4.77 -25.25 11.94
C THR A 75 -6.16 -25.51 12.53
N THR A 76 -6.80 -26.57 12.06
CA THR A 76 -8.11 -27.02 12.60
C THR A 76 -8.03 -27.45 14.07
N GLU A 77 -6.86 -27.95 14.52
CA GLU A 77 -6.66 -28.36 15.90
C GLU A 77 -6.51 -27.16 16.84
N GLU A 78 -5.86 -26.10 16.37
CA GLU A 78 -5.66 -24.87 17.14
C GLU A 78 -6.92 -24.02 17.18
N GLN A 79 -7.66 -23.93 16.06
CA GLN A 79 -8.80 -23.03 15.88
C GLN A 79 -10.05 -23.72 15.35
N PRO A 80 -10.56 -24.76 16.01
CA PRO A 80 -11.64 -25.59 15.48
C PRO A 80 -12.93 -24.81 15.21
N LEU A 81 -13.29 -23.85 16.07
CA LEU A 81 -14.52 -23.05 15.90
C LEU A 81 -14.41 -22.10 14.70
N PHE A 82 -13.24 -21.51 14.50
CA PHE A 82 -13.00 -20.64 13.34
C PHE A 82 -13.06 -21.43 12.03
N TRP A 83 -12.49 -22.63 12.00
CA TRP A 83 -12.56 -23.51 10.84
C TRP A 83 -13.99 -23.99 10.54
N VAL A 84 -14.82 -24.18 11.55
CA VAL A 84 -16.25 -24.49 11.35
C VAL A 84 -16.94 -23.35 10.60
N GLU A 85 -16.61 -22.09 10.89
CA GLU A 85 -17.18 -20.96 10.16
C GLU A 85 -16.69 -20.95 8.69
N VAL A 86 -15.42 -21.22 8.44
CA VAL A 86 -14.85 -21.32 7.09
C VAL A 86 -15.49 -22.46 6.29
N TYR A 87 -15.68 -23.62 6.91
CA TYR A 87 -16.36 -24.77 6.28
C TYR A 87 -17.81 -24.46 5.97
N ARG A 88 -18.53 -23.80 6.89
CA ARG A 88 -19.93 -23.39 6.69
C ARG A 88 -20.09 -22.48 5.48
N VAL A 89 -19.17 -21.53 5.27
CA VAL A 89 -19.19 -20.67 4.08
C VAL A 89 -18.96 -21.50 2.82
N ALA A 90 -17.97 -22.39 2.81
CA ALA A 90 -17.67 -23.22 1.65
C ALA A 90 -18.85 -24.16 1.30
N GLU A 91 -19.47 -24.79 2.31
CA GLU A 91 -20.63 -25.67 2.15
C GLU A 91 -21.85 -24.89 1.63
N GLY A 92 -22.16 -23.72 2.19
CA GLY A 92 -23.28 -22.89 1.74
C GLY A 92 -23.16 -22.41 0.31
N LEU A 93 -21.93 -22.29 -0.21
CA LEU A 93 -21.65 -21.96 -1.59
C LEU A 93 -21.44 -23.18 -2.51
N GLU A 94 -21.60 -24.38 -1.99
CA GLU A 94 -21.32 -25.65 -2.71
C GLU A 94 -19.89 -25.72 -3.25
N LEU A 95 -18.92 -25.13 -2.55
CA LEU A 95 -17.52 -25.08 -2.93
C LEU A 95 -16.67 -26.01 -2.07
N ARG A 96 -15.60 -26.56 -2.64
CA ARG A 96 -14.56 -27.23 -1.85
C ARG A 96 -13.90 -26.23 -0.90
N PRO A 97 -13.81 -26.53 0.42
CA PRO A 97 -13.16 -25.65 1.39
C PRO A 97 -11.66 -25.48 1.12
N PRO A 98 -11.01 -24.49 1.75
CA PRO A 98 -9.57 -24.38 1.75
C PRO A 98 -8.92 -25.56 2.50
N ASP A 99 -7.72 -25.94 2.06
CA ASP A 99 -6.90 -26.95 2.71
C ASP A 99 -6.03 -26.33 3.82
N GLU A 100 -5.66 -25.05 3.65
CA GLU A 100 -4.79 -24.30 4.55
C GLU A 100 -5.33 -22.88 4.76
N LEU A 101 -5.13 -22.35 5.98
CA LEU A 101 -5.46 -20.98 6.35
C LEU A 101 -4.24 -20.33 6.98
N PHE A 102 -3.96 -19.10 6.56
CA PHE A 102 -2.85 -18.29 7.06
C PHE A 102 -3.36 -16.96 7.57
N LEU A 103 -2.81 -16.52 8.69
CA LEU A 103 -3.06 -15.20 9.26
C LEU A 103 -1.82 -14.32 9.04
N PHE A 104 -2.05 -13.07 8.69
CA PHE A 104 -0.98 -12.12 8.41
C PHE A 104 -1.34 -10.70 8.82
N ALA A 105 -0.35 -9.83 8.81
CA ALA A 105 -0.48 -8.46 9.28
C ALA A 105 -0.73 -7.50 8.12
N ASP A 106 -1.90 -7.61 7.51
CA ASP A 106 -2.38 -6.66 6.50
C ASP A 106 -3.92 -6.65 6.51
N ALA A 107 -4.55 -5.57 6.06
CA ALA A 107 -6.00 -5.43 6.05
C ALA A 107 -6.63 -5.99 4.76
N THR A 108 -6.21 -7.19 4.36
CA THR A 108 -6.70 -7.84 3.13
C THR A 108 -7.16 -9.27 3.37
N VAL A 109 -8.03 -9.77 2.50
CA VAL A 109 -8.37 -11.19 2.37
C VAL A 109 -7.98 -11.63 0.98
N SER A 110 -7.36 -12.77 0.88
CA SER A 110 -7.06 -13.35 -0.43
C SER A 110 -7.14 -14.87 -0.40
N VAL A 111 -7.49 -15.44 -1.52
CA VAL A 111 -7.51 -16.89 -1.71
C VAL A 111 -6.60 -17.28 -2.86
N SER A 112 -5.91 -18.38 -2.70
CA SER A 112 -5.01 -18.91 -3.72
C SER A 112 -5.24 -20.40 -3.92
N GLU A 113 -4.88 -20.91 -5.08
CA GLU A 113 -4.91 -22.34 -5.39
C GLU A 113 -3.66 -22.70 -6.17
N ASP A 114 -2.87 -23.64 -5.65
CA ASP A 114 -1.73 -24.21 -6.36
C ASP A 114 -2.27 -25.18 -7.42
N ARG A 115 -2.18 -24.79 -8.68
CA ARG A 115 -2.57 -25.65 -9.79
C ARG A 115 -1.36 -26.31 -10.40
N THR A 116 -1.39 -27.62 -10.45
CA THR A 116 -0.41 -28.43 -11.16
C THR A 116 -0.89 -28.73 -12.57
N TRP A 117 0.05 -28.95 -13.48
CA TRP A 117 -0.22 -29.41 -14.85
C TRP A 117 -1.12 -28.47 -15.66
N LEU A 118 -0.68 -27.22 -15.90
CA LEU A 118 -1.42 -26.21 -16.70
C LEU A 118 -2.83 -25.87 -16.16
N GLY A 119 -3.10 -26.14 -14.87
CA GLY A 119 -4.39 -25.83 -14.26
C GLY A 119 -5.44 -26.95 -14.35
N LEU A 120 -5.07 -28.11 -14.87
CA LEU A 120 -6.00 -29.25 -15.06
C LEU A 120 -6.19 -30.10 -13.80
N ARG A 121 -5.27 -30.02 -12.82
CA ARG A 121 -5.44 -30.71 -11.53
C ARG A 121 -5.71 -29.71 -10.42
N PRO A 122 -6.75 -29.93 -9.60
CA PRO A 122 -6.98 -29.11 -8.40
C PRO A 122 -5.77 -29.24 -7.48
N GLY A 123 -5.29 -28.11 -6.98
CA GLY A 123 -4.17 -28.03 -6.05
C GLY A 123 -4.61 -27.72 -4.64
N VAL A 124 -3.64 -27.37 -3.79
CA VAL A 124 -3.88 -26.90 -2.42
C VAL A 124 -4.54 -25.52 -2.49
N ARG A 125 -5.69 -25.38 -1.83
CA ARG A 125 -6.42 -24.12 -1.67
C ARG A 125 -6.03 -23.47 -0.37
N ARG A 126 -5.66 -22.19 -0.42
CA ARG A 126 -5.28 -21.42 0.76
C ARG A 126 -6.17 -20.21 0.92
N LEU A 127 -6.60 -19.99 2.14
CA LEU A 127 -7.21 -18.74 2.58
C LEU A 127 -6.16 -17.95 3.36
N HIS A 128 -5.90 -16.72 2.92
CA HIS A 128 -5.05 -15.76 3.62
C HIS A 128 -5.96 -14.68 4.19
N LEU A 129 -5.90 -14.47 5.50
CA LEU A 129 -6.78 -13.55 6.20
C LEU A 129 -5.96 -12.57 7.04
N GLY A 130 -6.17 -11.29 6.78
CA GLY A 130 -5.52 -10.21 7.50
C GLY A 130 -6.06 -10.03 8.91
N LEU A 131 -5.17 -9.99 9.88
CA LEU A 131 -5.54 -9.82 11.28
C LEU A 131 -6.25 -8.47 11.56
N PRO A 132 -5.89 -7.34 10.93
CA PRO A 132 -6.62 -6.07 11.09
C PRO A 132 -8.11 -6.17 10.74
N LEU A 133 -8.51 -7.04 9.81
CA LEU A 133 -9.92 -7.25 9.45
C LEU A 133 -10.69 -7.93 10.58
N LEU A 134 -10.05 -8.85 11.31
CA LEU A 134 -10.68 -9.51 12.46
C LEU A 134 -10.93 -8.57 13.63
N ALA A 135 -10.16 -7.47 13.71
CA ALA A 135 -10.34 -6.45 14.74
C ALA A 135 -11.54 -5.51 14.46
N GLY A 136 -11.90 -5.32 13.19
CA GLY A 136 -12.95 -4.38 12.78
C GLY A 136 -14.27 -5.01 12.39
N LEU A 137 -14.27 -6.24 11.86
CA LEU A 137 -15.46 -6.93 11.36
C LEU A 137 -16.21 -7.69 12.45
N THR A 138 -17.51 -7.84 12.28
CA THR A 138 -18.32 -8.85 12.97
C THR A 138 -18.12 -10.23 12.34
N GLN A 139 -18.52 -11.30 13.04
CA GLN A 139 -18.43 -12.66 12.50
C GLN A 139 -19.25 -12.84 11.22
N ARG A 140 -20.38 -12.13 11.11
CA ARG A 140 -21.24 -12.22 9.94
C ARG A 140 -20.65 -11.44 8.74
N GLU A 141 -20.12 -10.26 8.97
CA GLU A 141 -19.39 -9.51 7.98
C GLU A 141 -18.16 -10.28 7.47
N LEU A 142 -17.42 -10.94 8.37
CA LEU A 142 -16.33 -11.82 7.99
C LEU A 142 -16.79 -12.97 7.08
N ARG A 143 -17.94 -13.60 7.40
CA ARG A 143 -18.53 -14.63 6.52
C ARG A 143 -18.86 -14.07 5.15
N ALA A 144 -19.42 -12.85 5.09
CA ALA A 144 -19.71 -12.17 3.82
C ALA A 144 -18.44 -11.98 2.98
N VAL A 145 -17.37 -11.49 3.60
CA VAL A 145 -16.07 -11.30 2.94
C VAL A 145 -15.49 -12.62 2.44
N ILE A 146 -15.50 -13.66 3.27
CA ILE A 146 -14.99 -14.98 2.87
C ILE A 146 -15.85 -15.57 1.74
N ALA A 147 -17.18 -15.43 1.80
CA ALA A 147 -18.09 -15.90 0.77
C ALA A 147 -17.82 -15.21 -0.58
N HIS A 148 -17.66 -13.88 -0.56
CA HIS A 148 -17.30 -13.10 -1.73
C HIS A 148 -16.00 -13.61 -2.36
N GLU A 149 -14.93 -13.73 -1.57
CA GLU A 149 -13.61 -14.18 -2.04
C GLU A 149 -13.63 -15.62 -2.57
N PHE A 150 -14.35 -16.52 -1.88
CA PHE A 150 -14.48 -17.90 -2.33
C PHE A 150 -15.17 -17.99 -3.68
N TRP A 151 -16.31 -17.28 -3.85
CA TRP A 151 -17.02 -17.26 -5.10
C TRP A 151 -16.21 -16.62 -6.23
N ARG A 152 -15.62 -15.46 -5.97
CA ARG A 152 -14.78 -14.75 -6.94
C ARG A 152 -13.63 -15.61 -7.46
N CYS A 153 -12.99 -16.39 -6.57
CA CYS A 153 -11.81 -17.16 -6.92
C CYS A 153 -12.09 -18.63 -7.24
N TRP A 154 -13.06 -19.27 -6.61
CA TRP A 154 -13.31 -20.70 -6.72
C TRP A 154 -14.69 -21.05 -7.29
N GLY A 155 -15.50 -20.08 -7.62
CA GLY A 155 -16.77 -20.26 -8.28
C GLY A 155 -16.67 -21.01 -9.62
N PRO A 156 -17.78 -21.45 -10.21
CA PRO A 156 -17.80 -22.34 -11.40
C PRO A 156 -17.20 -21.72 -12.65
N PHE A 157 -17.03 -20.41 -12.70
CA PHE A 157 -16.49 -19.68 -13.85
C PHE A 157 -14.96 -19.62 -13.83
N SER A 158 -14.32 -20.74 -14.20
CA SER A 158 -12.84 -20.84 -14.28
C SER A 158 -12.19 -19.79 -15.22
N LEU A 159 -12.95 -19.27 -16.19
CA LEU A 159 -12.53 -18.23 -17.12
C LEU A 159 -12.36 -16.85 -16.47
N ALA A 160 -13.14 -16.51 -15.45
CA ALA A 160 -13.00 -15.24 -14.74
C ALA A 160 -11.58 -15.07 -14.19
N ARG A 161 -11.02 -16.10 -13.60
CA ARG A 161 -9.64 -16.09 -13.07
C ARG A 161 -8.58 -15.85 -14.14
N VAL A 162 -8.79 -16.37 -15.34
CA VAL A 162 -7.88 -16.12 -16.46
C VAL A 162 -7.97 -14.65 -16.87
N ILE A 163 -9.16 -14.07 -16.85
CA ILE A 163 -9.41 -12.68 -17.19
C ILE A 163 -8.78 -11.75 -16.14
N TYR A 164 -8.98 -12.00 -14.85
CA TYR A 164 -8.35 -11.22 -13.76
C TYR A 164 -6.81 -11.26 -13.86
N ARG A 165 -6.22 -12.44 -14.06
CA ARG A 165 -4.76 -12.54 -14.26
C ARG A 165 -4.29 -11.84 -15.52
N GLY A 166 -5.09 -11.90 -16.58
CA GLY A 166 -4.81 -11.18 -17.82
C GLY A 166 -4.81 -9.68 -17.60
N GLN A 167 -5.78 -9.14 -16.87
CA GLN A 167 -5.87 -7.73 -16.53
C GLN A 167 -4.66 -7.28 -15.68
N GLU A 168 -4.30 -8.03 -14.64
CA GLU A 168 -3.14 -7.74 -13.79
C GLU A 168 -1.83 -7.72 -14.57
N ILE A 169 -1.62 -8.68 -15.48
CA ILE A 169 -0.42 -8.72 -16.32
C ILE A 169 -0.40 -7.56 -17.31
N ILE A 170 -1.53 -7.32 -17.97
CA ILE A 170 -1.65 -6.29 -19.02
C ILE A 170 -1.60 -4.90 -18.41
N GLY A 171 -2.22 -4.67 -17.26
CA GLY A 171 -2.09 -3.42 -16.50
C GLY A 171 -0.62 -3.10 -16.24
N ARG A 172 0.12 -4.03 -15.63
CA ARG A 172 1.55 -3.87 -15.36
C ARG A 172 2.40 -3.64 -16.62
N VAL A 173 2.01 -4.21 -17.76
CA VAL A 173 2.68 -3.95 -19.05
C VAL A 173 2.35 -2.54 -19.54
N ALA A 174 1.09 -2.13 -19.44
CA ALA A 174 0.65 -0.78 -19.83
C ALA A 174 1.38 0.31 -19.02
N ASP A 175 1.55 0.12 -17.71
CA ASP A 175 2.22 1.06 -16.81
C ASP A 175 3.73 1.19 -17.10
N ARG A 176 4.37 0.10 -17.58
CA ARG A 176 5.82 0.09 -17.87
C ARG A 176 6.19 0.52 -19.28
N VAL A 177 5.23 0.47 -20.18
CA VAL A 177 5.46 0.83 -21.57
C VAL A 177 5.23 2.33 -21.74
N GLY A 178 6.31 3.12 -21.66
CA GLY A 178 6.25 4.57 -21.92
C GLY A 178 5.62 4.88 -23.27
N GLU A 179 4.74 5.87 -23.32
CA GLU A 179 4.02 6.29 -24.53
C GLU A 179 4.93 7.02 -25.55
N ASP A 180 6.20 7.25 -25.20
CA ASP A 180 7.14 8.04 -25.99
C ASP A 180 7.58 7.36 -27.29
N SER A 181 7.49 6.03 -27.39
CA SER A 181 7.86 5.28 -28.58
C SER A 181 6.65 4.89 -29.46
N ARG A 182 6.87 4.74 -30.78
CA ARG A 182 5.81 4.25 -31.70
C ARG A 182 5.32 2.86 -31.30
N THR A 183 6.21 1.98 -30.86
CA THR A 183 5.89 0.65 -30.34
C THR A 183 5.14 0.71 -29.04
N GLY A 184 5.50 1.62 -28.13
CA GLY A 184 4.79 1.84 -26.88
C GLY A 184 3.34 2.26 -27.08
N ARG A 185 3.08 3.15 -28.01
CA ARG A 185 1.71 3.58 -28.35
C ARG A 185 0.86 2.45 -28.93
N ILE A 186 1.44 1.55 -29.73
CA ILE A 186 0.72 0.38 -30.28
C ILE A 186 0.40 -0.60 -29.15
N ILE A 187 1.39 -0.93 -28.30
CA ILE A 187 1.19 -1.83 -27.16
C ILE A 187 0.15 -1.26 -26.20
N GLY A 188 0.25 0.03 -25.85
CA GLY A 188 -0.72 0.72 -25.01
C GLY A 188 -2.16 0.66 -25.57
N ARG A 189 -2.35 0.78 -26.90
CA ARG A 189 -3.67 0.61 -27.53
C ARG A 189 -4.20 -0.81 -27.40
N ILE A 190 -3.35 -1.82 -27.58
CA ILE A 190 -3.74 -3.24 -27.45
C ILE A 190 -4.11 -3.52 -25.98
N CYS A 191 -3.33 -3.04 -25.03
CA CYS A 191 -3.61 -3.15 -23.60
C CYS A 191 -4.96 -2.50 -23.25
N ARG A 192 -5.18 -1.27 -23.68
CA ARG A 192 -6.45 -0.56 -23.46
C ARG A 192 -7.65 -1.28 -24.08
N LEU A 193 -7.51 -1.83 -25.29
CA LEU A 193 -8.58 -2.61 -25.93
C LEU A 193 -8.91 -3.88 -25.13
N TYR A 194 -7.89 -4.60 -24.66
CA TYR A 194 -8.10 -5.79 -23.82
C TYR A 194 -8.83 -5.42 -22.52
N LEU A 195 -8.38 -4.37 -21.84
CA LEU A 195 -9.00 -3.88 -20.61
C LEU A 195 -10.44 -3.45 -20.85
N ALA A 196 -10.71 -2.70 -21.93
CA ALA A 196 -12.06 -2.28 -22.29
C ALA A 196 -13.06 -3.44 -22.50
N VAL A 197 -12.58 -4.57 -23.04
CA VAL A 197 -13.41 -5.77 -23.26
C VAL A 197 -13.52 -6.62 -21.99
N SER A 198 -12.48 -6.66 -21.17
CA SER A 198 -12.42 -7.54 -20.00
C SER A 198 -13.05 -6.93 -18.74
N TYR A 199 -13.01 -5.61 -18.53
CA TYR A 199 -13.58 -4.96 -17.35
C TYR A 199 -15.09 -5.15 -17.17
N PRO A 200 -15.94 -5.05 -18.20
CA PRO A 200 -17.37 -5.33 -18.02
C PRO A 200 -17.65 -6.75 -17.52
N VAL A 201 -16.79 -7.70 -17.87
CA VAL A 201 -16.92 -9.09 -17.44
C VAL A 201 -16.54 -9.24 -15.98
N THR A 202 -15.41 -8.67 -15.56
CA THR A 202 -14.97 -8.73 -14.15
C THR A 202 -15.90 -7.96 -13.23
N ARG A 203 -16.42 -6.80 -13.66
CA ARG A 203 -17.46 -6.08 -12.91
C ARG A 203 -18.71 -6.91 -12.67
N GLU A 204 -19.17 -7.65 -13.66
CA GLU A 204 -20.34 -8.51 -13.53
C GLU A 204 -20.08 -9.68 -12.56
N PHE A 205 -18.84 -10.20 -12.52
CA PHE A 205 -18.43 -11.21 -11.52
C PHE A 205 -18.36 -10.63 -10.10
N GLU A 206 -17.91 -9.40 -9.93
CA GLU A 206 -17.92 -8.75 -8.62
C GLU A 206 -19.36 -8.59 -8.09
N PHE A 207 -20.30 -8.12 -8.92
CA PHE A 207 -21.71 -8.03 -8.55
C PHE A 207 -22.35 -9.39 -8.25
N GLU A 208 -21.97 -10.44 -8.97
CA GLU A 208 -22.46 -11.78 -8.70
C GLU A 208 -21.89 -12.33 -7.39
N ALA A 209 -20.60 -12.08 -7.11
CA ALA A 209 -19.98 -12.45 -5.84
C ALA A 209 -20.63 -11.71 -4.66
N ASP A 210 -20.93 -10.41 -4.83
CA ASP A 210 -21.66 -9.62 -3.84
C ASP A 210 -23.06 -10.17 -3.57
N ARG A 211 -23.79 -10.51 -4.63
CA ARG A 211 -25.13 -11.08 -4.50
C ARG A 211 -25.12 -12.40 -3.74
N LEU A 212 -24.20 -13.31 -4.08
CA LEU A 212 -24.10 -14.60 -3.40
C LEU A 212 -23.61 -14.47 -1.96
N SER A 213 -22.75 -13.49 -1.70
CA SER A 213 -22.37 -13.11 -0.35
C SER A 213 -23.59 -12.62 0.44
N ALA A 214 -24.45 -11.80 -0.17
CA ALA A 214 -25.69 -11.31 0.43
C ALA A 214 -26.71 -12.44 0.65
N ASP A 215 -26.89 -13.34 -0.31
CA ASP A 215 -27.75 -14.51 -0.17
C ASP A 215 -27.30 -15.43 1.01
N PHE A 216 -26.00 -15.48 1.29
CA PHE A 216 -25.42 -16.30 2.36
C PHE A 216 -25.37 -15.60 3.73
N ALA A 217 -24.87 -14.37 3.77
CA ALA A 217 -24.60 -13.64 5.03
C ALA A 217 -25.67 -12.61 5.38
N GLY A 218 -26.53 -12.24 4.44
CA GLY A 218 -27.52 -11.18 4.53
C GLY A 218 -27.07 -9.88 3.87
N ASN A 219 -28.04 -9.12 3.35
CA ASN A 219 -27.80 -7.89 2.62
C ASN A 219 -27.07 -6.85 3.49
N ASN A 220 -27.57 -6.63 4.71
CA ASN A 220 -27.01 -5.65 5.64
C ASN A 220 -25.56 -5.98 6.04
N ALA A 221 -25.28 -7.26 6.33
CA ALA A 221 -23.93 -7.69 6.71
C ALA A 221 -22.95 -7.57 5.53
N THR A 222 -23.39 -7.89 4.31
CA THR A 222 -22.55 -7.77 3.12
C THR A 222 -22.26 -6.31 2.78
N ALA A 223 -23.28 -5.44 2.83
CA ALA A 223 -23.09 -4.00 2.60
C ALA A 223 -22.16 -3.38 3.66
N ALA A 224 -22.37 -3.71 4.94
CA ALA A 224 -21.52 -3.25 6.03
C ALA A 224 -20.06 -3.76 5.86
N ALA A 225 -19.89 -5.04 5.52
CA ALA A 225 -18.58 -5.62 5.28
C ALA A 225 -17.80 -4.91 4.16
N LEU A 226 -18.45 -4.59 3.03
CA LEU A 226 -17.80 -3.88 1.92
C LEU A 226 -17.36 -2.48 2.33
N ALA A 227 -18.20 -1.74 3.04
CA ALA A 227 -17.86 -0.42 3.55
C ALA A 227 -16.72 -0.48 4.57
N GLU A 228 -16.78 -1.44 5.51
CA GLU A 228 -15.79 -1.58 6.56
C GLU A 228 -14.43 -2.05 6.02
N LEU A 229 -14.38 -2.90 4.98
CA LEU A 229 -13.13 -3.30 4.32
C LEU A 229 -12.35 -2.09 3.80
N GLU A 230 -13.02 -1.12 3.20
CA GLU A 230 -12.38 0.09 2.70
C GLU A 230 -11.86 0.97 3.84
N VAL A 231 -12.65 1.13 4.90
CA VAL A 231 -12.24 1.87 6.11
C VAL A 231 -11.04 1.19 6.78
N LEU A 232 -11.08 -0.13 6.95
CA LEU A 232 -10.00 -0.89 7.59
C LEU A 232 -8.72 -0.90 6.74
N GLY A 233 -8.83 -0.97 5.41
CA GLY A 233 -7.70 -0.88 4.51
C GLY A 233 -6.97 0.46 4.65
N LYS A 234 -7.71 1.56 4.60
CA LYS A 234 -7.17 2.92 4.80
C LYS A 234 -6.63 3.14 6.22
N ALA A 235 -7.36 2.62 7.22
CA ALA A 235 -6.93 2.69 8.61
C ALA A 235 -5.58 1.99 8.81
N TRP A 236 -5.43 0.78 8.27
CA TRP A 236 -4.20 0.02 8.37
C TRP A 236 -3.05 0.72 7.66
N ALA A 237 -3.25 1.18 6.42
CA ALA A 237 -2.23 1.95 5.70
C ALA A 237 -1.81 3.20 6.49
N GLY A 238 -2.76 4.01 6.96
CA GLY A 238 -2.45 5.19 7.77
C GLY A 238 -1.78 4.87 9.10
N PHE A 239 -2.11 3.75 9.72
CA PHE A 239 -1.44 3.28 10.94
C PHE A 239 -0.01 2.82 10.66
N VAL A 240 0.20 2.07 9.57
CA VAL A 240 1.54 1.64 9.15
C VAL A 240 2.40 2.85 8.80
N ASP A 241 1.91 3.76 7.98
CA ASP A 241 2.67 4.93 7.52
C ASP A 241 2.95 5.93 8.64
N GLY A 242 1.97 6.15 9.52
CA GLY A 242 2.10 7.14 10.59
C GLY A 242 2.81 6.62 11.85
N TYR A 243 2.68 5.34 12.18
CA TYR A 243 3.10 4.79 13.48
C TYR A 243 4.09 3.63 13.35
N ALA A 244 3.69 2.52 12.75
CA ALA A 244 4.49 1.29 12.74
C ALA A 244 5.74 1.40 11.85
N GLY A 245 5.62 1.97 10.65
CA GLY A 245 6.74 2.16 9.73
C GLY A 245 7.83 3.07 10.27
N PRO A 246 7.50 4.27 10.78
CA PRO A 246 8.47 5.14 11.46
C PRO A 246 9.14 4.48 12.66
N ALA A 247 8.42 3.70 13.47
CA ALA A 247 9.00 2.93 14.56
C ALA A 247 10.03 1.91 14.05
N ALA A 248 9.67 1.15 13.02
CA ALA A 248 10.57 0.17 12.39
C ALA A 248 11.81 0.86 11.79
N ALA A 249 11.65 2.01 11.13
CA ALA A 249 12.76 2.81 10.59
C ALA A 249 13.72 3.32 11.68
N ALA A 250 13.22 3.51 12.91
CA ALA A 250 14.02 3.86 14.08
C ALA A 250 14.60 2.63 14.81
N GLY A 251 14.47 1.42 14.25
CA GLY A 251 14.94 0.17 14.86
C GLY A 251 14.13 -0.25 16.09
N ARG A 252 12.89 0.23 16.20
CA ARG A 252 11.97 -0.09 17.29
C ARG A 252 10.81 -0.94 16.78
N ARG A 253 10.31 -1.83 17.62
CA ARG A 253 9.05 -2.54 17.40
C ARG A 253 8.11 -2.30 18.57
N PRO A 254 6.83 -2.02 18.31
CA PRO A 254 5.86 -1.94 19.39
C PRO A 254 5.67 -3.32 20.04
N GLU A 255 5.47 -3.34 21.36
CA GLU A 255 5.19 -4.56 22.11
C GLU A 255 3.80 -5.12 21.82
N ASP A 256 2.86 -4.25 21.40
CA ASP A 256 1.44 -4.56 21.17
C ASP A 256 0.94 -3.88 19.87
N LEU A 257 1.44 -4.29 18.71
CA LEU A 257 1.14 -3.67 17.41
C LEU A 257 -0.37 -3.64 17.12
N PHE A 258 -1.06 -4.78 17.25
CA PHE A 258 -2.50 -4.86 16.94
C PHE A 258 -3.38 -4.23 18.00
N ALA A 259 -3.00 -4.25 19.27
CA ALA A 259 -3.67 -3.46 20.28
C ALA A 259 -3.50 -1.96 20.01
N GLY A 260 -2.33 -1.55 19.53
CA GLY A 260 -2.08 -0.20 19.03
C GLY A 260 -2.99 0.16 17.85
N PHE A 261 -3.11 -0.71 16.85
CA PHE A 261 -4.04 -0.51 15.75
C PHE A 261 -5.49 -0.37 16.21
N THR A 262 -5.93 -1.19 17.15
CA THR A 262 -7.29 -1.09 17.71
C THR A 262 -7.51 0.25 18.42
N ARG A 263 -6.54 0.74 19.19
CA ARG A 263 -6.60 2.08 19.82
C ARG A 263 -6.64 3.18 18.78
N PHE A 264 -5.80 3.10 17.73
CA PHE A 264 -5.80 4.03 16.61
C PHE A 264 -7.17 4.08 15.90
N LEU A 265 -7.77 2.92 15.63
CA LEU A 265 -9.07 2.81 14.96
C LEU A 265 -10.22 3.38 15.82
N ASN A 266 -10.12 3.25 17.14
CA ASN A 266 -11.11 3.74 18.11
C ASN A 266 -10.88 5.19 18.55
N GLU A 267 -9.89 5.87 18.01
CA GLU A 267 -9.68 7.30 18.29
C GLU A 267 -10.94 8.11 17.87
N PRO A 268 -11.44 9.00 18.72
CA PRO A 268 -12.63 9.80 18.42
C PRO A 268 -12.53 10.53 17.07
N GLY A 269 -13.55 10.37 16.23
CA GLY A 269 -13.60 10.97 14.90
C GLY A 269 -12.79 10.25 13.81
N ARG A 270 -11.89 9.30 14.15
CA ARG A 270 -11.04 8.61 13.18
C ARG A 270 -11.85 7.87 12.11
N ARG A 271 -12.83 7.08 12.51
CA ARG A 271 -13.70 6.36 11.57
C ARG A 271 -14.44 7.31 10.63
N ALA A 272 -14.94 8.43 11.13
CA ALA A 272 -15.60 9.45 10.30
C ALA A 272 -14.62 10.09 9.31
N GLN A 273 -13.39 10.39 9.73
CA GLN A 273 -12.34 10.91 8.84
C GLN A 273 -11.99 9.90 7.74
N LEU A 274 -11.84 8.63 8.08
CA LEU A 274 -11.53 7.57 7.13
C LEU A 274 -12.68 7.35 6.13
N ALA A 275 -13.92 7.36 6.59
CA ALA A 275 -15.09 7.28 5.73
C ALA A 275 -15.19 8.49 4.78
N ALA A 276 -15.03 9.72 5.29
CA ALA A 276 -15.04 10.93 4.48
C ALA A 276 -13.90 10.96 3.43
N SER A 277 -12.72 10.42 3.76
CA SER A 277 -11.62 10.29 2.79
C SER A 277 -11.90 9.23 1.73
N ALA A 278 -12.77 8.25 2.02
CA ALA A 278 -13.24 7.28 1.04
C ALA A 278 -14.06 7.95 -0.06
N ASP A 279 -14.94 8.86 0.32
CA ASP A 279 -15.81 9.59 -0.60
C ASP A 279 -15.04 10.63 -1.45
N GLN A 280 -13.92 11.16 -0.93
CA GLN A 280 -13.12 12.19 -1.63
C GLN A 280 -12.20 11.63 -2.71
N ILE A 281 -11.83 10.35 -2.64
CA ILE A 281 -11.14 9.66 -3.72
C ILE A 281 -12.18 9.15 -4.73
N GLY A 282 -13.08 10.03 -5.14
CA GLY A 282 -13.85 9.87 -6.36
C GLY A 282 -12.86 9.59 -7.49
N SER A 283 -13.11 8.53 -8.26
CA SER A 283 -12.26 8.08 -9.35
C SER A 283 -11.68 9.25 -10.13
N PRO A 284 -10.35 9.30 -10.40
CA PRO A 284 -9.81 10.29 -11.31
C PRO A 284 -10.63 10.24 -12.58
N GLU A 285 -11.19 11.39 -12.98
CA GLU A 285 -11.91 11.52 -14.23
C GLU A 285 -11.06 10.94 -15.34
N GLY A 286 -11.53 9.86 -15.97
CA GLY A 286 -10.86 9.24 -17.12
C GLY A 286 -10.65 7.73 -17.07
N SER A 287 -10.88 7.04 -15.96
CA SER A 287 -10.68 5.59 -15.87
C SER A 287 -11.97 4.79 -16.11
N ALA A 288 -12.54 4.88 -17.32
CA ALA A 288 -13.57 3.95 -17.81
C ALA A 288 -13.09 2.47 -17.82
N TYR A 289 -11.84 2.24 -17.44
CA TYR A 289 -11.11 0.98 -17.50
C TYR A 289 -10.70 0.45 -16.14
N ARG A 290 -11.31 0.91 -15.02
CA ARG A 290 -11.05 0.35 -13.69
C ARG A 290 -11.90 -0.87 -13.41
N SER A 291 -11.30 -1.90 -12.89
CA SER A 291 -11.90 -3.00 -12.14
C SER A 291 -11.32 -2.90 -10.71
N PRO A 292 -12.06 -3.01 -9.64
CA PRO A 292 -13.46 -3.41 -9.49
C PRO A 292 -14.46 -2.28 -9.71
N PRO A 293 -15.80 -2.56 -9.64
CA PRO A 293 -16.84 -1.53 -9.66
C PRO A 293 -16.71 -0.63 -8.42
N LEU A 294 -17.20 0.62 -8.53
CA LEU A 294 -17.21 1.55 -7.41
C LEU A 294 -17.99 0.98 -6.22
N LEU A 295 -17.57 1.31 -5.01
CA LEU A 295 -18.26 0.86 -3.80
C LEU A 295 -19.73 1.26 -3.80
N GLU A 296 -20.05 2.49 -4.23
CA GLU A 296 -21.41 2.99 -4.35
C GLU A 296 -22.29 2.11 -5.28
N ASP A 297 -21.75 1.73 -6.44
CA ASP A 297 -22.46 0.86 -7.40
C ASP A 297 -22.73 -0.51 -6.77
N ARG A 298 -21.77 -1.07 -6.01
CA ARG A 298 -21.89 -2.36 -5.31
C ARG A 298 -22.95 -2.27 -4.20
N LEU A 299 -22.90 -1.23 -3.37
CA LEU A 299 -23.88 -1.00 -2.31
C LEU A 299 -25.29 -0.79 -2.86
N ALA A 300 -25.44 -0.02 -3.95
CA ALA A 300 -26.71 0.16 -4.62
C ALA A 300 -27.26 -1.16 -5.20
N ALA A 301 -26.38 -2.00 -5.75
CA ALA A 301 -26.79 -3.31 -6.25
C ALA A 301 -27.30 -4.23 -5.11
N ILE A 302 -26.62 -4.26 -3.96
CA ILE A 302 -27.06 -5.02 -2.79
C ILE A 302 -28.37 -4.46 -2.24
N ALA A 303 -28.52 -3.14 -2.14
CA ALA A 303 -29.74 -2.49 -1.68
C ALA A 303 -30.95 -2.77 -2.58
N SER A 304 -30.74 -3.15 -3.84
CA SER A 304 -31.81 -3.56 -4.77
C SER A 304 -32.26 -5.01 -4.62
N LEU A 305 -31.57 -5.81 -3.80
CA LEU A 305 -31.95 -7.20 -3.51
C LEU A 305 -33.21 -7.22 -2.62
N PRO A 306 -34.00 -8.31 -2.67
CA PRO A 306 -35.12 -8.48 -1.75
C PRO A 306 -34.66 -8.37 -0.28
N GLU A 307 -35.48 -7.73 0.55
CA GLU A 307 -35.19 -7.65 1.99
C GLU A 307 -35.07 -9.06 2.58
N ASP A 308 -34.05 -9.25 3.42
CA ASP A 308 -33.90 -10.45 4.22
C ASP A 308 -34.29 -10.18 5.68
N ASP A 309 -34.84 -11.18 6.36
CA ASP A 309 -35.19 -11.12 7.79
C ASP A 309 -33.98 -11.37 8.71
N ILE A 310 -32.76 -11.28 8.17
CA ILE A 310 -31.54 -11.64 8.88
C ILE A 310 -31.03 -10.45 9.69
N HIS A 311 -31.37 -10.41 10.97
CA HIS A 311 -30.80 -9.43 11.89
C HIS A 311 -29.43 -9.88 12.40
N ASP A 312 -28.41 -9.05 12.20
CA ASP A 312 -27.06 -9.34 12.71
C ASP A 312 -27.00 -9.12 14.22
N LYS A 313 -26.82 -10.24 14.94
CA LYS A 313 -26.51 -10.28 16.37
C LYS A 313 -25.16 -10.95 16.63
N SER A 314 -24.33 -11.10 15.60
CA SER A 314 -23.03 -11.74 15.75
C SER A 314 -22.05 -10.84 16.49
N GLY A 315 -21.19 -11.46 17.28
CA GLY A 315 -20.11 -10.77 17.98
C GLY A 315 -18.94 -10.40 17.04
N PRO A 316 -17.89 -9.78 17.59
CA PRO A 316 -16.66 -9.48 16.84
C PRO A 316 -16.07 -10.72 16.18
N ALA A 317 -15.49 -10.57 15.00
CA ALA A 317 -14.88 -11.67 14.23
C ALA A 317 -13.74 -12.35 15.01
N LEU A 318 -12.93 -11.55 15.70
CA LEU A 318 -11.85 -12.05 16.56
C LEU A 318 -12.37 -12.99 17.68
N GLY A 319 -13.60 -12.78 18.16
CA GLY A 319 -14.25 -13.64 19.16
C GLY A 319 -14.59 -15.06 18.68
N ALA A 320 -14.50 -15.33 17.37
CA ALA A 320 -14.60 -16.70 16.84
C ALA A 320 -13.31 -17.51 17.02
N MET A 321 -12.21 -16.85 17.39
CA MET A 321 -10.93 -17.52 17.62
C MET A 321 -10.79 -18.00 19.06
N ARG A 322 -10.15 -19.16 19.21
CA ARG A 322 -9.71 -19.67 20.49
C ARG A 322 -8.40 -18.98 20.86
N ASP A 323 -8.34 -18.37 22.05
CA ASP A 323 -7.18 -17.64 22.54
C ASP A 323 -6.65 -16.59 21.52
N PRO A 324 -7.45 -15.54 21.24
CA PRO A 324 -7.10 -14.54 20.23
C PRO A 324 -5.78 -13.83 20.53
N ASP A 325 -5.45 -13.61 21.81
CA ASP A 325 -4.20 -12.94 22.19
C ASP A 325 -2.96 -13.76 21.79
N ARG A 326 -3.04 -15.08 21.88
CA ARG A 326 -1.97 -15.97 21.42
C ARG A 326 -1.79 -15.88 19.91
N VAL A 327 -2.89 -15.86 19.18
CA VAL A 327 -2.89 -15.73 17.72
C VAL A 327 -2.28 -14.40 17.30
N ILE A 328 -2.68 -13.31 17.93
CA ILE A 328 -2.14 -11.98 17.70
C ILE A 328 -0.62 -11.99 17.92
N ARG A 329 -0.16 -12.44 19.07
CA ARG A 329 1.28 -12.51 19.37
C ARG A 329 2.06 -13.32 18.33
N SER A 330 1.53 -14.46 17.87
CA SER A 330 2.24 -15.29 16.88
C SER A 330 2.38 -14.58 15.53
N VAL A 331 1.40 -13.78 15.13
CA VAL A 331 1.48 -12.96 13.90
C VAL A 331 2.48 -11.81 14.10
N GLU A 332 2.44 -11.11 15.23
CA GLU A 332 3.39 -10.05 15.57
C GLU A 332 4.83 -10.57 15.61
N GLU A 333 5.07 -11.70 16.27
CA GLU A 333 6.39 -12.35 16.31
C GLU A 333 6.90 -12.69 14.91
N SER A 334 6.03 -13.24 14.06
CA SER A 334 6.38 -13.57 12.67
C SER A 334 6.78 -12.34 11.86
N MET A 335 6.12 -11.19 12.07
CA MET A 335 6.49 -9.93 11.40
C MET A 335 7.88 -9.42 11.77
N PHE A 336 8.26 -9.58 13.03
CA PHE A 336 9.47 -8.98 13.57
C PHE A 336 10.64 -9.97 13.68
N GLN A 337 10.45 -11.24 13.27
CA GLN A 337 11.46 -12.29 13.41
C GLN A 337 12.82 -11.96 12.77
N GLU A 338 12.81 -11.24 11.67
CA GLU A 338 14.02 -10.88 10.91
C GLU A 338 14.45 -9.41 11.10
N SER A 339 13.67 -8.60 11.84
CA SER A 339 13.90 -7.16 11.87
C SER A 339 15.05 -6.70 12.78
N GLY A 340 15.44 -7.51 13.77
CA GLY A 340 16.41 -7.11 14.79
C GLY A 340 15.99 -5.91 15.65
N SER A 341 14.74 -5.44 15.52
CA SER A 341 14.23 -4.25 16.20
C SER A 341 14.01 -4.51 17.69
N ALA A 342 14.38 -3.54 18.54
CA ALA A 342 14.19 -3.61 19.98
C ALA A 342 12.71 -3.36 20.34
N PRO A 343 12.12 -4.16 21.26
CA PRO A 343 10.76 -3.91 21.73
C PRO A 343 10.68 -2.59 22.51
N SER A 344 9.58 -1.85 22.36
CA SER A 344 9.32 -0.60 23.07
C SER A 344 7.82 -0.33 23.16
N THR A 345 7.39 0.38 24.20
CA THR A 345 6.00 0.83 24.32
C THR A 345 5.71 1.99 23.38
N TRP A 346 4.45 2.22 23.04
CA TRP A 346 4.05 3.32 22.16
C TRP A 346 4.40 4.69 22.74
N GLU A 347 4.31 4.84 24.06
CA GLU A 347 4.65 6.07 24.78
C GLU A 347 6.13 6.46 24.61
N ASN A 348 7.02 5.47 24.51
CA ASN A 348 8.45 5.68 24.29
C ASN A 348 8.78 5.84 22.80
N ILE A 349 8.10 5.06 21.94
CA ILE A 349 8.31 5.13 20.49
C ILE A 349 8.00 6.52 19.94
N GLY A 350 6.92 7.16 20.39
CA GLY A 350 6.49 8.47 19.88
C GLY A 350 7.58 9.55 19.98
N PRO A 351 8.10 9.83 21.18
CA PRO A 351 9.19 10.78 21.38
C PRO A 351 10.48 10.43 20.61
N GLU A 352 10.90 9.17 20.68
CA GLU A 352 12.11 8.68 20.01
C GLU A 352 12.03 8.83 18.49
N VAL A 353 10.92 8.39 17.89
CA VAL A 353 10.70 8.47 16.45
C VAL A 353 10.52 9.91 15.98
N GLY A 354 9.78 10.73 16.74
CA GLY A 354 9.59 12.14 16.43
C GLY A 354 10.90 12.91 16.45
N GLY A 355 11.67 12.75 17.50
CA GLY A 355 12.99 13.37 17.64
C GLY A 355 13.99 12.90 16.58
N ALA A 356 14.05 11.59 16.30
CA ALA A 356 14.92 11.04 15.25
C ALA A 356 14.54 11.53 13.85
N ALA A 357 13.25 11.64 13.55
CA ALA A 357 12.79 12.16 12.27
C ALA A 357 13.13 13.64 12.09
N ALA A 358 12.86 14.47 13.09
CA ALA A 358 13.22 15.89 13.09
C ALA A 358 14.73 16.08 12.91
N ARG A 359 15.53 15.33 13.66
CA ARG A 359 17.00 15.37 13.55
C ARG A 359 17.50 14.93 12.17
N LYS A 360 16.90 13.90 11.57
CA LYS A 360 17.21 13.49 10.20
C LYS A 360 16.95 14.61 9.19
N ASP A 361 15.80 15.28 9.30
CA ASP A 361 15.44 16.39 8.44
C ASP A 361 16.37 17.59 8.66
N ALA A 362 16.73 17.90 9.93
CA ALA A 362 17.70 18.94 10.28
C ALA A 362 19.08 18.67 9.67
N LEU A 363 19.60 17.45 9.80
CA LEU A 363 20.88 17.04 9.24
C LEU A 363 20.86 17.06 7.70
N GLN A 364 19.72 16.76 7.08
CA GLN A 364 19.58 16.87 5.62
C GLN A 364 19.64 18.33 5.18
N LEU A 365 18.96 19.23 5.87
CA LEU A 365 19.01 20.67 5.58
C LEU A 365 20.43 21.22 5.76
N GLN A 366 21.14 20.85 6.82
CA GLN A 366 22.54 21.23 7.05
C GLN A 366 23.46 20.77 5.91
N ARG A 367 23.32 19.51 5.45
CA ARG A 367 24.09 19.00 4.31
C ARG A 367 23.85 19.80 3.04
N LEU A 368 22.60 20.16 2.76
CA LEU A 368 22.25 21.00 1.61
C LEU A 368 22.86 22.41 1.72
N ALA A 369 22.81 23.01 2.91
CA ALA A 369 23.43 24.30 3.18
C ALA A 369 24.96 24.24 2.97
N HIS A 370 25.63 23.21 3.46
CA HIS A 370 27.06 22.99 3.25
C HIS A 370 27.40 22.81 1.76
N GLN A 371 26.64 22.04 1.01
CA GLN A 371 26.80 21.86 -0.44
C GLN A 371 26.56 23.16 -1.20
N GLY A 372 25.67 24.02 -0.69
CA GLY A 372 25.44 25.38 -1.19
C GLY A 372 26.51 26.41 -0.82
N GLY A 373 27.55 26.00 -0.07
CA GLY A 373 28.68 26.88 0.31
C GLY A 373 28.40 27.76 1.54
N LEU A 374 27.37 27.46 2.34
CA LEU A 374 26.98 28.26 3.52
C LEU A 374 27.77 27.91 4.80
N GLY A 375 28.85 27.12 4.68
CA GLY A 375 29.68 26.73 5.82
C GLY A 375 29.40 25.32 6.32
N PRO A 376 30.14 24.86 7.36
CA PRO A 376 30.02 23.50 7.89
C PRO A 376 28.78 23.28 8.75
N SER A 377 28.20 24.35 9.31
CA SER A 377 27.00 24.32 10.14
C SER A 377 26.01 25.38 9.67
N LEU A 378 24.71 25.07 9.83
CA LEU A 378 23.63 25.99 9.55
C LEU A 378 23.12 26.54 10.89
N SER A 379 23.26 27.85 11.11
CA SER A 379 22.66 28.52 12.26
C SER A 379 21.22 28.94 11.99
N VAL A 380 20.45 29.15 13.05
CA VAL A 380 19.09 29.69 12.96
C VAL A 380 19.10 31.07 12.26
N ALA A 381 20.07 31.94 12.55
CA ALA A 381 20.23 33.22 11.85
C ALA A 381 20.38 33.06 10.34
N THR A 382 21.29 32.17 9.92
CA THR A 382 21.50 31.89 8.49
C THR A 382 20.23 31.36 7.81
N LEU A 383 19.48 30.48 8.49
CA LEU A 383 18.20 29.98 7.98
C LEU A 383 17.17 31.10 7.82
N LEU A 384 17.05 32.01 8.78
CA LEU A 384 16.16 33.16 8.69
C LEU A 384 16.53 34.09 7.51
N GLU A 385 17.83 34.33 7.29
CA GLU A 385 18.29 35.09 6.12
C GLU A 385 17.92 34.39 4.80
N LEU A 386 18.08 33.07 4.71
CA LEU A 386 17.66 32.30 3.54
C LEU A 386 16.15 32.41 3.28
N LEU A 387 15.34 32.36 4.35
CA LEU A 387 13.89 32.55 4.24
C LEU A 387 13.53 33.97 3.78
N ARG A 388 14.19 35.01 4.35
CA ARG A 388 13.95 36.41 3.95
C ARG A 388 14.28 36.68 2.47
N HIS A 389 15.23 35.94 1.92
CA HIS A 389 15.64 36.06 0.53
C HIS A 389 14.99 35.05 -0.42
N GLY A 390 14.13 34.15 0.06
CA GLY A 390 13.47 33.12 -0.75
C GLY A 390 14.44 32.11 -1.38
N LEU A 391 15.54 31.78 -0.70
CA LEU A 391 16.61 30.92 -1.22
C LEU A 391 16.50 29.46 -0.74
N VAL A 392 15.56 29.15 0.13
CA VAL A 392 15.43 27.79 0.72
C VAL A 392 14.94 26.79 -0.31
N ASP A 393 14.01 27.16 -1.20
CA ASP A 393 13.49 26.31 -2.26
C ASP A 393 14.59 25.94 -3.29
N GLU A 394 15.46 26.89 -3.64
CA GLU A 394 16.62 26.59 -4.49
C GLU A 394 17.60 25.63 -3.82
N MET A 395 17.80 25.78 -2.51
CA MET A 395 18.70 24.93 -1.74
C MET A 395 18.20 23.48 -1.64
N VAL A 396 16.88 23.25 -1.60
CA VAL A 396 16.31 21.90 -1.49
C VAL A 396 16.12 21.20 -2.84
N ARG A 397 16.20 21.91 -3.95
CA ARG A 397 16.03 21.38 -5.32
C ARG A 397 16.87 20.13 -5.63
N PRO A 398 18.12 19.96 -5.16
CA PRO A 398 18.92 18.77 -5.43
C PRO A 398 18.34 17.46 -4.86
N VAL A 399 17.46 17.53 -3.84
CA VAL A 399 16.86 16.36 -3.18
C VAL A 399 15.43 16.09 -3.65
N VAL A 400 14.92 16.94 -4.52
CA VAL A 400 13.60 16.78 -5.13
C VAL A 400 13.75 16.08 -6.49
N ALA A 401 12.80 15.23 -6.85
CA ALA A 401 12.83 14.48 -8.10
C ALA A 401 12.90 15.44 -9.31
N HIS A 402 13.68 15.06 -10.34
CA HIS A 402 13.78 15.86 -11.56
C HIS A 402 12.41 16.06 -12.21
N GLY A 403 12.02 17.32 -12.43
CA GLY A 403 10.73 17.66 -13.03
C GLY A 403 9.56 17.72 -12.04
N ALA A 404 9.82 17.65 -10.74
CA ALA A 404 8.78 17.88 -9.73
C ALA A 404 8.21 19.31 -9.82
N SER A 405 6.96 19.47 -9.40
CA SER A 405 6.31 20.77 -9.37
C SER A 405 6.90 21.64 -8.25
N HIS A 406 6.79 22.96 -8.40
CA HIS A 406 7.21 23.92 -7.37
C HIS A 406 6.51 23.67 -6.02
N GLU A 407 5.29 23.16 -6.03
CA GLU A 407 4.56 22.77 -4.83
C GLU A 407 5.28 21.65 -4.06
N VAL A 408 5.86 20.67 -4.76
CA VAL A 408 6.66 19.59 -4.14
C VAL A 408 7.97 20.14 -3.57
N GLU A 409 8.60 21.11 -4.23
CA GLU A 409 9.79 21.80 -3.72
C GLU A 409 9.47 22.52 -2.41
N LEU A 410 8.40 23.33 -2.36
CA LEU A 410 7.97 24.04 -1.16
C LEU A 410 7.58 23.09 -0.01
N ARG A 411 6.86 22.02 -0.29
CA ARG A 411 6.51 21.01 0.71
C ARG A 411 7.74 20.33 1.31
N THR A 412 8.75 20.05 0.47
CA THR A 412 10.03 19.48 0.91
C THR A 412 10.80 20.48 1.78
N ALA A 413 10.87 21.74 1.35
CA ALA A 413 11.47 22.82 2.12
C ALA A 413 10.78 22.98 3.49
N GLY A 414 9.45 23.04 3.52
CA GLY A 414 8.66 23.16 4.74
C GLY A 414 8.96 22.04 5.73
N ARG A 415 9.01 20.79 5.26
CA ARG A 415 9.35 19.65 6.09
C ARG A 415 10.76 19.73 6.70
N LEU A 416 11.76 20.07 5.89
CA LEU A 416 13.16 20.15 6.33
C LEU A 416 13.37 21.31 7.32
N VAL A 417 12.80 22.48 7.04
CA VAL A 417 12.86 23.66 7.93
C VAL A 417 12.14 23.40 9.24
N THR A 418 10.93 22.82 9.19
CA THR A 418 10.19 22.44 10.40
C THR A 418 10.99 21.43 11.23
N GLY A 419 11.61 20.43 10.61
CA GLY A 419 12.46 19.45 11.29
C GLY A 419 13.68 20.11 11.95
N PHE A 420 14.31 21.06 11.30
CA PHE A 420 15.44 21.81 11.86
C PHE A 420 15.02 22.62 13.09
N LEU A 421 13.95 23.40 13.01
CA LEU A 421 13.46 24.24 14.11
C LEU A 421 12.89 23.41 15.26
N ALA A 422 12.20 22.30 14.97
CA ALA A 422 11.76 21.35 16.00
C ALA A 422 12.96 20.74 16.75
N THR A 423 14.04 20.39 16.04
CA THR A 423 15.27 19.88 16.65
C THR A 423 15.88 20.96 17.56
N ALA A 424 15.95 22.20 17.10
CA ALA A 424 16.44 23.32 17.88
C ALA A 424 15.62 23.54 19.17
N ALA A 425 14.29 23.45 19.11
CA ALA A 425 13.40 23.54 20.26
C ALA A 425 13.59 22.37 21.25
N ILE A 426 13.86 21.17 20.76
CA ILE A 426 14.13 19.99 21.58
C ILE A 426 15.50 20.15 22.29
N GLU A 427 16.54 20.53 21.56
CA GLU A 427 17.88 20.73 22.12
C GLU A 427 17.95 21.88 23.13
N SER A 428 17.14 22.92 22.94
CA SER A 428 16.97 23.98 23.93
C SER A 428 16.16 23.57 25.16
N GLY A 429 15.56 22.37 25.17
CA GLY A 429 14.73 21.84 26.24
C GLY A 429 13.36 22.52 26.39
N THR A 430 12.91 23.26 25.37
CA THR A 430 11.63 24.00 25.39
C THR A 430 10.49 23.22 24.79
N ALA A 431 10.77 22.21 23.97
CA ALA A 431 9.77 21.33 23.38
C ALA A 431 10.20 19.86 23.43
N SER A 432 9.23 18.97 23.25
CA SER A 432 9.45 17.53 23.14
C SER A 432 8.37 16.92 22.25
N TYR A 433 8.64 15.75 21.66
CA TYR A 433 7.57 15.00 20.99
C TYR A 433 6.77 14.19 22.00
N ARG A 434 5.47 14.16 21.81
CA ARG A 434 4.54 13.33 22.57
C ARG A 434 3.79 12.39 21.65
N PHE A 435 3.56 11.19 22.13
CA PHE A 435 2.73 10.20 21.47
C PHE A 435 1.24 10.53 21.60
N SER A 436 0.49 10.41 20.52
CA SER A 436 -0.98 10.52 20.51
C SER A 436 -1.55 9.65 19.39
N TRP A 437 -2.68 9.02 19.63
CA TRP A 437 -3.40 8.30 18.58
C TRP A 437 -4.09 9.23 17.57
N ALA A 438 -4.38 10.47 17.96
CA ALA A 438 -4.93 11.48 17.06
C ALA A 438 -3.89 11.93 16.01
N THR A 439 -2.65 12.16 16.47
CA THR A 439 -1.54 12.63 15.66
C THR A 439 -0.29 11.82 15.99
N PRO A 440 0.35 11.16 15.01
CA PRO A 440 1.44 10.20 15.30
C PRO A 440 2.61 10.79 16.06
N ARG A 441 2.90 12.06 15.83
CA ARG A 441 4.05 12.78 16.41
C ARG A 441 3.64 14.23 16.64
N GLN A 442 3.27 14.54 17.85
CA GLN A 442 2.87 15.88 18.21
C GLN A 442 4.02 16.57 18.97
N LEU A 443 4.56 17.63 18.41
CA LEU A 443 5.47 18.49 19.13
C LEU A 443 4.68 19.23 20.23
N VAL A 444 5.18 19.22 21.46
CA VAL A 444 4.54 19.86 22.61
C VAL A 444 5.56 20.69 23.37
N ASP A 445 5.12 21.82 23.88
CA ASP A 445 5.85 22.68 24.81
C ASP A 445 5.17 22.75 26.19
N ALA A 446 5.57 23.69 27.02
CA ALA A 446 4.98 23.90 28.34
C ALA A 446 3.51 24.39 28.28
N GLN A 447 3.09 24.97 27.17
CA GLN A 447 1.74 25.49 26.93
C GLN A 447 0.81 24.46 26.31
N GLY A 448 1.34 23.44 25.63
CA GLY A 448 0.58 22.39 25.01
C GLY A 448 1.13 21.96 23.65
N ALA A 449 0.25 21.72 22.68
CA ALA A 449 0.63 21.33 21.33
C ALA A 449 1.20 22.51 20.54
N VAL A 450 2.32 22.28 19.86
CA VAL A 450 2.98 23.25 18.97
C VAL A 450 2.52 22.94 17.53
N ASP A 451 1.26 23.23 17.24
CA ASP A 451 0.67 22.94 15.91
C ASP A 451 0.87 24.10 14.92
N ASP A 452 1.34 25.24 15.40
CA ASP A 452 1.56 26.47 14.63
C ASP A 452 2.91 26.50 13.89
N LEU A 453 3.94 25.79 14.36
CA LEU A 453 5.26 25.79 13.73
C LEU A 453 5.25 25.42 12.24
N PRO A 454 4.61 24.34 11.79
CA PRO A 454 4.53 24.03 10.35
C PRO A 454 3.83 25.14 9.57
N ILE A 455 2.77 25.74 10.13
CA ILE A 455 2.00 26.82 9.49
C ILE A 455 2.87 28.08 9.32
N LEU A 456 3.63 28.44 10.34
CA LEU A 456 4.55 29.59 10.31
C LEU A 456 5.68 29.37 9.30
N VAL A 457 6.21 28.14 9.22
CA VAL A 457 7.24 27.77 8.24
C VAL A 457 6.69 27.85 6.81
N ASP A 458 5.52 27.28 6.56
CA ASP A 458 4.89 27.31 5.22
C ASP A 458 4.58 28.76 4.80
N ALA A 459 4.11 29.60 5.74
CA ALA A 459 3.89 31.02 5.48
C ALA A 459 5.21 31.74 5.14
N ALA A 460 6.29 31.48 5.88
CA ALA A 460 7.61 32.10 5.66
C ALA A 460 8.25 31.67 4.33
N LEU A 461 7.99 30.45 3.88
CA LEU A 461 8.42 29.97 2.56
C LEU A 461 7.62 30.60 1.41
N ALA A 462 6.32 30.85 1.64
CA ALA A 462 5.45 31.44 0.64
C ALA A 462 5.65 32.97 0.52
N ASP A 463 5.89 33.67 1.63
CA ASP A 463 6.02 35.12 1.69
C ASP A 463 7.03 35.54 2.77
N ALA A 464 8.17 36.07 2.35
CA ALA A 464 9.24 36.57 3.21
C ALA A 464 8.78 37.63 4.23
N THR A 465 7.68 38.34 3.99
CA THR A 465 7.13 39.32 4.92
C THR A 465 6.56 38.72 6.21
N THR A 466 6.36 37.41 6.22
CA THR A 466 5.83 36.64 7.39
C THR A 466 6.95 36.08 8.29
N VAL A 467 8.22 36.15 7.87
CA VAL A 467 9.38 35.68 8.66
C VAL A 467 9.41 36.25 10.10
N PRO A 468 9.03 37.54 10.37
CA PRO A 468 8.97 38.05 11.73
C PRO A 468 8.04 37.27 12.66
N ALA A 469 7.00 36.62 12.17
CA ALA A 469 6.14 35.76 12.99
C ALA A 469 6.90 34.49 13.47
N LEU A 470 7.75 33.93 12.61
CA LEU A 470 8.63 32.82 12.96
C LEU A 470 9.70 33.22 13.96
N GLU A 471 10.27 34.43 13.84
CA GLU A 471 11.22 35.01 14.82
C GLU A 471 10.60 35.20 16.20
N LEU A 472 9.32 35.62 16.24
CA LEU A 472 8.58 35.73 17.49
C LEU A 472 8.38 34.35 18.14
N TRP A 473 8.08 33.33 17.33
CA TRP A 473 7.97 31.94 17.79
C TRP A 473 9.31 31.45 18.37
N LEU A 474 10.44 31.70 17.69
CA LEU A 474 11.79 31.34 18.16
C LEU A 474 12.10 32.01 19.49
N THR A 475 11.77 33.30 19.63
CA THR A 475 11.96 34.05 20.87
C THR A 475 11.13 33.47 22.02
N ALA A 476 9.86 33.11 21.76
CA ALA A 476 8.98 32.48 22.74
C ALA A 476 9.53 31.14 23.25
N HIS A 477 10.16 30.38 22.37
CA HIS A 477 10.80 29.08 22.67
C HIS A 477 12.26 29.22 23.10
N ARG A 478 12.75 30.45 23.35
CA ARG A 478 14.13 30.72 23.81
C ARG A 478 15.20 30.11 22.91
N ILE A 479 14.95 30.03 21.64
CA ILE A 479 15.90 29.55 20.66
C ILE A 479 16.74 30.74 20.19
N GLY A 480 18.05 30.71 20.49
CA GLY A 480 18.97 31.76 20.09
C GLY A 480 19.27 31.67 18.58
N GLU A 481 19.43 32.84 17.94
CA GLU A 481 19.78 32.91 16.51
C GLU A 481 21.15 32.30 16.21
N GLU A 482 22.07 32.28 17.16
CA GLU A 482 23.41 31.67 17.02
C GLU A 482 23.42 30.17 17.29
N LEU A 483 22.24 29.54 17.58
CA LEU A 483 22.16 28.12 17.83
C LEU A 483 22.54 27.36 16.55
N GLU A 484 23.61 26.61 16.65
CA GLU A 484 24.06 25.64 15.65
C GLU A 484 23.71 24.24 16.15
N LEU A 485 22.96 23.46 15.35
CA LEU A 485 22.72 22.06 15.71
C LEU A 485 24.02 21.26 15.55
N GLY A 486 24.37 20.45 16.55
CA GLY A 486 25.63 19.72 16.59
C GLY A 486 25.88 18.87 15.33
N ALA A 487 27.07 18.99 14.79
CA ALA A 487 27.51 18.37 13.54
C ALA A 487 27.98 16.92 13.72
N ASP A 488 27.32 16.11 14.57
CA ASP A 488 27.70 14.71 14.82
C ASP A 488 27.33 13.73 13.66
N ALA A 489 27.27 14.21 12.42
CA ALA A 489 27.01 13.38 11.25
C ALA A 489 28.24 13.35 10.35
N GLU A 490 28.73 12.13 10.02
CA GLU A 490 29.72 11.91 8.97
C GLU A 490 29.36 12.70 7.71
N PRO A 491 30.23 13.60 7.22
CA PRO A 491 29.91 14.47 6.08
C PRO A 491 29.81 13.74 4.72
N ASP A 492 30.14 12.47 4.66
CA ASP A 492 30.30 11.72 3.41
C ASP A 492 29.14 10.75 3.03
N ALA A 493 28.02 10.74 3.75
CA ALA A 493 26.89 9.92 3.34
C ALA A 493 26.21 10.53 2.09
N PRO A 494 25.98 9.76 1.01
CA PRO A 494 25.33 10.27 -0.19
C PRO A 494 23.94 10.81 0.13
N VAL A 495 23.60 11.95 -0.47
CA VAL A 495 22.27 12.56 -0.37
C VAL A 495 21.23 11.54 -0.87
N VAL A 496 20.44 11.02 0.04
CA VAL A 496 19.33 10.14 -0.31
C VAL A 496 18.24 11.01 -0.92
N GLN A 497 18.02 10.88 -2.24
CA GLN A 497 16.84 11.46 -2.86
C GLN A 497 15.61 10.89 -2.16
N SER A 498 14.91 11.71 -1.40
CA SER A 498 13.62 11.30 -0.87
C SER A 498 12.67 11.15 -2.06
N GLN A 499 12.27 9.93 -2.35
CA GLN A 499 11.06 9.71 -3.11
C GLN A 499 9.90 10.23 -2.23
N VAL A 500 9.62 11.50 -2.37
CA VAL A 500 8.29 12.00 -2.03
C VAL A 500 7.42 11.40 -3.11
N ASN A 501 6.78 10.28 -2.79
CA ASN A 501 5.72 9.75 -3.62
C ASN A 501 4.70 10.87 -3.76
N ASP A 502 4.53 11.32 -4.99
CA ASP A 502 3.45 12.22 -5.40
C ASP A 502 2.16 11.37 -5.45
N ASP A 503 1.75 10.83 -4.29
CA ASP A 503 0.58 9.96 -4.14
C ASP A 503 -0.75 10.75 -4.15
N GLY A 504 -0.71 12.00 -4.59
CA GLY A 504 -1.92 12.76 -4.91
C GLY A 504 -2.54 12.43 -6.26
N ALA A 505 -1.89 11.63 -7.15
CA ALA A 505 -2.38 11.43 -8.51
C ALA A 505 -2.18 10.03 -9.10
N ARG A 506 -1.65 9.04 -8.36
CA ARG A 506 -1.53 7.66 -8.84
C ARG A 506 -1.84 6.66 -7.73
N GLY A 507 -3.12 6.48 -7.47
CA GLY A 507 -3.59 5.28 -6.79
C GLY A 507 -3.43 4.09 -7.71
N ASP A 508 -2.45 3.27 -7.47
CA ASP A 508 -2.38 1.82 -7.73
C ASP A 508 -0.94 1.33 -7.54
N GLU A 509 -0.45 1.34 -6.30
CA GLU A 509 0.52 0.35 -5.89
C GLU A 509 -0.16 -0.53 -4.85
N ASP A 510 -0.28 -1.80 -5.21
CA ASP A 510 -0.70 -2.92 -4.39
C ASP A 510 -0.01 -2.83 -3.01
N PRO A 511 -0.74 -2.58 -1.89
CA PRO A 511 -0.15 -2.53 -0.56
C PRO A 511 0.19 -3.95 -0.09
N THR A 512 0.99 -4.66 -0.84
CA THR A 512 1.49 -5.97 -0.45
C THR A 512 2.95 -5.84 -0.09
N MET A 513 3.19 -5.97 1.20
CA MET A 513 4.46 -6.17 1.88
C MET A 513 5.14 -4.90 2.41
N LEU A 514 5.10 -4.79 3.73
CA LEU A 514 6.19 -4.22 4.50
C LEU A 514 7.51 -4.92 4.07
N SER A 515 8.11 -4.46 3.00
CA SER A 515 9.49 -4.80 2.71
C SER A 515 10.36 -3.91 3.60
N VAL A 516 10.65 -4.42 4.80
CA VAL A 516 11.80 -3.95 5.58
C VAL A 516 13.01 -4.06 4.65
N PRO A 517 13.79 -3.00 4.41
CA PRO A 517 14.98 -3.08 3.58
C PRO A 517 15.98 -4.03 4.23
N VAL A 518 16.18 -5.18 3.62
CA VAL A 518 17.31 -6.07 3.97
C VAL A 518 18.56 -5.34 3.53
N SER A 519 19.31 -4.84 4.51
CA SER A 519 20.68 -4.36 4.31
C SER A 519 21.50 -5.48 3.69
N GLY A 520 21.99 -5.26 2.46
CA GLY A 520 22.88 -6.17 1.79
C GLY A 520 24.16 -6.37 2.58
N GLY A 521 24.34 -7.56 3.14
CA GLY A 521 25.62 -8.11 3.54
C GLY A 521 26.27 -8.76 2.33
N SER A 522 27.33 -8.13 1.83
CA SER A 522 28.30 -8.70 0.89
C SER A 522 29.04 -9.84 1.59
N SER A 523 29.23 -10.98 0.94
CA SER A 523 30.45 -11.77 0.80
C SER A 523 30.20 -13.27 0.68
N ILE A 524 30.74 -13.77 -0.39
CA ILE A 524 31.14 -15.07 -0.87
C ILE A 524 30.08 -15.85 -1.64
#